data_522a123b7540cb2ad484ce193e932eb2
#
_entry.id   522a123b7540cb2ad484ce193e932eb2
#
_cell.length_a   1.000
_cell.length_b   1.000
_cell.length_c   1.000
_cell.angle_alpha   90.00
_cell.angle_beta   90.00
_cell.angle_gamma   90.00
#
_symmetry.space_group_name_H-M   'P 1'
#
loop_
_entity.id
_entity.type
_entity.pdbx_description
1 polymer ?
#
loop_
_entity_poly.entity_id
_entity_poly.type
_entity_poly.pdbx_seq_one_letter_code
_entity_poly.pdbx_strand_id
1 'polypeptide(L)'
;MKTILIALTSLLLFTSTTFQPSFKIAKLKYQGGGDWYANKTSLPNLIEFCNKNLGVNIAPEEGIVEAGSVDIFQYPLIHMTGHGNVVFSSNEIQNLRNYLIGGGFLHIDDNYGLDKYIRPELKKIFPESELIELPFTHEIYHQKYNFNNGLSKVHEHDGKAPKGYGILYKGRLVVFYTYECDLGNGWEDQQVYHDPEEIRTKALQMGANIISYALTSY
;
A
#
# COMPACT_ATOMS: atom_id res chain seq x y z
N MET A 1 -71.04 -12.87 -25.76
CA MET A 1 -69.96 -13.02 -24.76
C MET A 1 -68.70 -12.36 -25.31
N LYS A 2 -68.27 -11.23 -24.75
CA LYS A 2 -67.03 -10.52 -25.13
C LYS A 2 -65.91 -10.93 -24.12
N THR A 3 -64.93 -11.67 -24.63
CA THR A 3 -63.76 -12.08 -23.82
C THR A 3 -62.78 -10.89 -23.75
N ILE A 4 -62.58 -10.36 -22.56
CA ILE A 4 -61.57 -9.32 -22.30
C ILE A 4 -60.23 -10.01 -22.02
N LEU A 5 -59.28 -9.80 -22.90
CA LEU A 5 -57.87 -10.29 -22.73
C LEU A 5 -57.11 -9.24 -21.92
N ILE A 6 -56.79 -9.56 -20.67
CA ILE A 6 -55.97 -8.68 -19.82
C ILE A 6 -54.49 -9.05 -20.09
N ALA A 7 -53.79 -8.17 -20.79
CA ALA A 7 -52.34 -8.29 -20.96
C ALA A 7 -51.61 -7.82 -19.70
N LEU A 8 -50.97 -8.73 -18.97
CA LEU A 8 -50.15 -8.45 -17.80
C LEU A 8 -48.75 -8.07 -18.28
N THR A 9 -48.45 -6.79 -18.35
CA THR A 9 -47.09 -6.25 -18.61
C THR A 9 -46.28 -6.34 -17.32
N SER A 10 -45.40 -7.33 -17.21
CA SER A 10 -44.40 -7.44 -16.13
C SER A 10 -43.31 -6.38 -16.34
N LEU A 11 -43.29 -5.33 -15.50
CA LEU A 11 -42.24 -4.33 -15.44
C LEU A 11 -41.02 -4.94 -14.72
N LEU A 12 -40.00 -5.35 -15.47
CA LEU A 12 -38.70 -5.76 -14.94
C LEU A 12 -37.97 -4.52 -14.42
N LEU A 13 -37.99 -4.31 -13.10
CA LEU A 13 -37.15 -3.32 -12.43
C LEU A 13 -35.72 -3.86 -12.41
N PHE A 14 -34.86 -3.36 -13.30
CA PHE A 14 -33.43 -3.51 -13.19
C PHE A 14 -32.94 -2.66 -12.02
N THR A 15 -32.77 -3.25 -10.84
CA THR A 15 -32.02 -2.62 -9.75
C THR A 15 -30.55 -2.64 -10.13
N SER A 16 -30.00 -1.49 -10.55
CA SER A 16 -28.56 -1.32 -10.65
C SER A 16 -28.00 -1.39 -9.23
N THR A 17 -27.38 -2.51 -8.87
CA THR A 17 -26.56 -2.59 -7.66
C THR A 17 -25.36 -1.68 -7.87
N THR A 18 -25.36 -0.51 -7.25
CA THR A 18 -24.15 0.30 -7.12
C THR A 18 -23.17 -0.49 -6.27
N PHE A 19 -22.08 -0.93 -6.89
CA PHE A 19 -21.03 -1.66 -6.19
C PHE A 19 -20.32 -0.65 -5.28
N GLN A 20 -20.54 -0.76 -3.97
CA GLN A 20 -19.88 0.12 -2.99
C GLN A 20 -18.44 -0.36 -2.75
N PRO A 21 -17.46 0.55 -2.59
CA PRO A 21 -16.11 0.18 -2.23
C PRO A 21 -16.12 -0.67 -0.95
N SER A 22 -15.39 -1.80 -0.98
CA SER A 22 -15.36 -2.72 0.16
C SER A 22 -14.39 -2.26 1.26
N PHE A 23 -13.34 -1.52 0.88
CA PHE A 23 -12.34 -0.97 1.80
C PHE A 23 -11.60 0.24 1.20
N LYS A 24 -10.80 0.90 2.02
CA LYS A 24 -9.95 2.02 1.68
C LYS A 24 -8.52 1.76 2.14
N ILE A 25 -7.53 2.24 1.42
CA ILE A 25 -6.15 2.32 1.87
C ILE A 25 -5.81 3.75 2.26
N ALA A 26 -4.81 3.96 3.09
CA ALA A 26 -4.45 5.30 3.55
C ALA A 26 -2.96 5.61 3.42
N LYS A 27 -2.67 6.89 3.24
CA LYS A 27 -1.33 7.46 3.41
C LYS A 27 -1.12 7.82 4.88
N LEU A 28 0.02 7.42 5.45
CA LEU A 28 0.38 7.71 6.83
C LEU A 28 0.93 9.13 6.94
N LYS A 29 0.26 9.98 7.71
CA LYS A 29 0.79 11.28 8.11
C LYS A 29 1.61 11.12 9.38
N TYR A 30 2.89 11.49 9.31
CA TYR A 30 3.86 11.40 10.40
C TYR A 30 4.48 12.76 10.71
N GLN A 31 5.17 12.85 11.85
CA GLN A 31 5.87 14.04 12.32
C GLN A 31 7.38 13.91 12.05
N GLY A 32 8.13 14.98 12.31
CA GLY A 32 9.58 15.00 12.19
C GLY A 32 10.12 15.89 11.06
N GLY A 33 9.24 16.41 10.21
CA GLY A 33 9.60 17.33 9.13
C GLY A 33 9.88 16.67 7.78
N GLY A 34 9.71 15.34 7.67
CA GLY A 34 9.69 14.66 6.37
C GLY A 34 8.38 14.92 5.61
N ASP A 35 8.44 14.81 4.31
CA ASP A 35 7.34 15.16 3.40
C ASP A 35 6.40 13.96 3.13
N TRP A 36 5.72 13.48 4.18
CA TRP A 36 4.73 12.39 4.11
C TRP A 36 3.70 12.57 2.96
N TYR A 37 3.50 13.78 2.50
CA TYR A 37 2.57 14.17 1.43
C TYR A 37 3.17 14.07 0.02
N ALA A 38 4.41 13.59 -0.11
CA ALA A 38 5.03 13.33 -1.41
C ALA A 38 4.19 12.35 -2.25
N ASN A 39 4.45 12.32 -3.55
CA ASN A 39 3.84 11.38 -4.50
C ASN A 39 2.30 11.45 -4.48
N LYS A 40 1.75 12.59 -4.94
CA LYS A 40 0.32 12.91 -4.80
C LYS A 40 -0.60 12.00 -5.61
N THR A 41 -0.18 11.58 -6.80
CA THR A 41 -0.99 10.74 -7.69
C THR A 41 -0.68 9.25 -7.56
N SER A 42 0.33 8.90 -6.77
CA SER A 42 0.83 7.52 -6.65
C SER A 42 -0.23 6.52 -6.17
N LEU A 43 -0.86 6.79 -5.02
CA LEU A 43 -1.88 5.88 -4.48
C LEU A 43 -3.16 5.82 -5.33
N PRO A 44 -3.73 6.93 -5.84
CA PRO A 44 -4.83 6.88 -6.80
C PRO A 44 -4.53 5.99 -8.02
N ASN A 45 -3.37 6.14 -8.64
CA ASN A 45 -2.96 5.33 -9.80
C ASN A 45 -2.77 3.85 -9.42
N LEU A 46 -2.17 3.57 -8.27
CA LEU A 46 -2.03 2.20 -7.78
C LEU A 46 -3.40 1.57 -7.49
N ILE A 47 -4.33 2.30 -6.88
CA ILE A 47 -5.70 1.86 -6.62
C ILE A 47 -6.42 1.52 -7.94
N GLU A 48 -6.35 2.40 -8.93
CA GLU A 48 -6.94 2.16 -10.25
C GLU A 48 -6.36 0.89 -10.88
N PHE A 49 -5.03 0.76 -10.86
CA PHE A 49 -4.33 -0.43 -11.37
C PHE A 49 -4.80 -1.71 -10.66
N CYS A 50 -4.90 -1.69 -9.32
CA CYS A 50 -5.33 -2.84 -8.55
C CYS A 50 -6.80 -3.21 -8.79
N ASN A 51 -7.69 -2.24 -8.81
CA ASN A 51 -9.11 -2.48 -9.11
C ASN A 51 -9.28 -3.14 -10.47
N LYS A 52 -8.49 -2.72 -11.47
CA LYS A 52 -8.52 -3.29 -12.83
C LYS A 52 -7.92 -4.70 -12.90
N ASN A 53 -6.84 -4.97 -12.18
CA ASN A 53 -6.00 -6.16 -12.39
C ASN A 53 -6.17 -7.25 -11.33
N LEU A 54 -6.60 -6.91 -10.10
CA LEU A 54 -6.79 -7.86 -9.00
C LEU A 54 -8.25 -8.26 -8.80
N GLY A 55 -9.20 -7.53 -9.41
CA GLY A 55 -10.63 -7.75 -9.16
C GLY A 55 -11.07 -7.35 -7.76
N VAL A 56 -10.33 -6.45 -7.11
CA VAL A 56 -10.66 -5.86 -5.82
C VAL A 56 -11.51 -4.60 -6.03
N ASN A 57 -12.11 -4.09 -4.95
CA ASN A 57 -12.90 -2.88 -5.00
C ASN A 57 -12.43 -1.89 -3.92
N ILE A 58 -11.29 -1.29 -4.14
CA ILE A 58 -10.71 -0.26 -3.29
C ILE A 58 -11.37 1.07 -3.65
N ALA A 59 -11.71 1.89 -2.63
CA ALA A 59 -12.18 3.24 -2.86
C ALA A 59 -11.16 4.06 -3.68
N PRO A 60 -11.60 4.84 -4.68
CA PRO A 60 -10.68 5.50 -5.62
C PRO A 60 -9.80 6.57 -4.96
N GLU A 61 -10.25 7.13 -3.84
CA GLU A 61 -9.51 8.12 -3.08
C GLU A 61 -8.87 7.49 -1.85
N GLU A 62 -7.57 7.69 -1.68
CA GLU A 62 -6.89 7.28 -0.46
C GLU A 62 -7.37 8.05 0.77
N GLY A 63 -7.26 7.42 1.94
CA GLY A 63 -7.36 8.13 3.21
C GLY A 63 -6.03 8.80 3.58
N ILE A 64 -6.11 9.77 4.49
CA ILE A 64 -4.93 10.28 5.20
C ILE A 64 -5.18 10.01 6.69
N VAL A 65 -4.23 9.35 7.34
CA VAL A 65 -4.37 8.97 8.74
C VAL A 65 -3.11 9.29 9.55
N GLU A 66 -3.28 9.85 10.73
CA GLU A 66 -2.18 10.07 11.67
C GLU A 66 -1.88 8.78 12.45
N ALA A 67 -0.61 8.54 12.74
CA ALA A 67 -0.17 7.33 13.44
C ALA A 67 -0.84 7.12 14.81
N GLY A 68 -1.21 8.20 15.49
CA GLY A 68 -1.89 8.17 16.79
C GLY A 68 -3.42 8.12 16.74
N SER A 69 -4.02 8.21 15.55
CA SER A 69 -5.48 8.19 15.40
C SER A 69 -6.05 6.78 15.55
N VAL A 70 -7.22 6.66 16.17
CA VAL A 70 -7.99 5.41 16.18
C VAL A 70 -8.52 5.03 14.80
N ASP A 71 -8.62 5.99 13.88
CA ASP A 71 -9.08 5.75 12.52
C ASP A 71 -8.14 4.84 11.72
N ILE A 72 -6.87 4.66 12.16
CA ILE A 72 -5.91 3.79 11.52
C ILE A 72 -6.43 2.35 11.38
N PHE A 73 -7.25 1.89 12.33
CA PHE A 73 -7.83 0.53 12.33
C PHE A 73 -8.91 0.31 11.26
N GLN A 74 -9.33 1.35 10.54
CA GLN A 74 -10.27 1.23 9.42
C GLN A 74 -9.59 0.82 8.12
N TYR A 75 -8.25 0.86 8.06
CA TYR A 75 -7.48 0.61 6.85
C TYR A 75 -6.73 -0.72 6.95
N PRO A 76 -6.96 -1.68 6.03
CA PRO A 76 -6.21 -2.94 6.03
C PRO A 76 -4.73 -2.72 5.68
N LEU A 77 -4.44 -1.66 4.91
CA LEU A 77 -3.09 -1.24 4.52
C LEU A 77 -2.94 0.27 4.68
N ILE A 78 -1.83 0.67 5.28
CA ILE A 78 -1.35 2.04 5.25
C ILE A 78 -0.02 2.12 4.50
N HIS A 79 0.12 3.17 3.70
CA HIS A 79 1.33 3.46 2.93
C HIS A 79 2.03 4.67 3.53
N MET A 80 3.35 4.55 3.68
CA MET A 80 4.21 5.60 4.16
C MET A 80 5.30 5.86 3.11
N THR A 81 5.51 7.12 2.78
CA THR A 81 6.57 7.56 1.87
C THR A 81 7.09 8.92 2.31
N GLY A 82 8.16 9.38 1.72
CA GLY A 82 8.70 10.73 1.89
C GLY A 82 10.22 10.75 2.00
N HIS A 83 10.74 11.97 2.08
CA HIS A 83 12.14 12.27 2.31
C HIS A 83 12.33 12.77 3.75
N GLY A 84 13.52 12.53 4.33
CA GLY A 84 13.93 13.15 5.57
C GLY A 84 13.38 12.51 6.83
N ASN A 85 13.23 13.35 7.87
CA ASN A 85 13.07 12.85 9.23
C ASN A 85 11.66 12.35 9.54
N VAL A 86 11.61 11.26 10.29
CA VAL A 86 10.39 10.66 10.84
C VAL A 86 10.53 10.58 12.35
N VAL A 87 9.51 11.00 13.07
CA VAL A 87 9.45 10.91 14.52
C VAL A 87 8.04 10.45 14.93
N PHE A 88 7.99 9.41 15.76
CA PHE A 88 6.77 8.96 16.42
C PHE A 88 6.84 9.21 17.92
N SER A 89 5.81 9.79 18.48
CA SER A 89 5.59 9.86 19.94
C SER A 89 5.34 8.48 20.53
N SER A 90 5.46 8.33 21.84
CA SER A 90 5.20 7.05 22.51
C SER A 90 3.77 6.54 22.28
N ASN A 91 2.79 7.44 22.16
CA ASN A 91 1.41 7.06 21.84
C ASN A 91 1.28 6.55 20.40
N GLU A 92 1.92 7.21 19.43
CA GLU A 92 1.93 6.78 18.03
C GLU A 92 2.63 5.44 17.85
N ILE A 93 3.75 5.21 18.54
CA ILE A 93 4.45 3.92 18.56
C ILE A 93 3.52 2.81 19.05
N GLN A 94 2.86 3.03 20.19
CA GLN A 94 1.94 2.02 20.75
C GLN A 94 0.74 1.78 19.84
N ASN A 95 0.18 2.83 19.24
CA ASN A 95 -0.97 2.72 18.34
C ASN A 95 -0.62 1.99 17.04
N LEU A 96 0.53 2.33 16.42
CA LEU A 96 1.06 1.62 15.25
C LEU A 96 1.32 0.15 15.55
N ARG A 97 1.93 -0.14 16.71
CA ARG A 97 2.12 -1.53 17.15
C ARG A 97 0.79 -2.27 17.26
N ASN A 98 -0.19 -1.69 17.95
CA ASN A 98 -1.52 -2.30 18.10
C ASN A 98 -2.20 -2.55 16.74
N TYR A 99 -2.12 -1.59 15.83
CA TYR A 99 -2.63 -1.71 14.47
C TYR A 99 -1.98 -2.89 13.75
N LEU A 100 -0.65 -2.99 13.77
CA LEU A 100 0.10 -4.01 13.04
C LEU A 100 -0.11 -5.41 13.62
N ILE A 101 -0.13 -5.56 14.95
CA ILE A 101 -0.41 -6.87 15.56
C ILE A 101 -1.89 -7.27 15.45
N GLY A 102 -2.79 -6.31 15.29
CA GLY A 102 -4.23 -6.50 15.13
C GLY A 102 -4.68 -6.86 13.72
N GLY A 103 -3.76 -7.06 12.76
CA GLY A 103 -4.08 -7.44 11.38
C GLY A 103 -3.73 -6.40 10.34
N GLY A 104 -3.41 -5.17 10.73
CA GLY A 104 -2.98 -4.12 9.81
C GLY A 104 -1.65 -4.42 9.14
N PHE A 105 -1.39 -3.73 8.03
CA PHE A 105 -0.16 -3.85 7.25
C PHE A 105 0.40 -2.47 6.93
N LEU A 106 1.72 -2.28 7.12
CA LEU A 106 2.43 -1.05 6.79
C LEU A 106 3.39 -1.30 5.63
N HIS A 107 3.18 -0.61 4.52
CA HIS A 107 4.17 -0.46 3.45
C HIS A 107 4.90 0.86 3.61
N ILE A 108 6.24 0.81 3.58
CA ILE A 108 7.12 1.98 3.62
C ILE A 108 7.91 2.00 2.33
N ASP A 109 7.90 3.13 1.63
CA ASP A 109 8.71 3.36 0.44
C ASP A 109 9.69 4.51 0.70
N ASP A 110 11.00 4.20 0.62
CA ASP A 110 12.05 5.20 0.81
C ASP A 110 12.20 6.02 -0.46
N ASN A 111 11.77 7.25 -0.39
CA ASN A 111 11.91 8.25 -1.46
C ASN A 111 13.28 8.93 -1.42
N TYR A 112 14.30 8.24 -0.90
CA TYR A 112 15.66 8.71 -0.66
C TYR A 112 15.83 9.55 0.61
N GLY A 113 16.65 9.02 1.52
CA GLY A 113 17.03 9.69 2.77
C GLY A 113 16.10 9.47 3.95
N LEU A 114 15.06 8.66 3.81
CA LEU A 114 14.19 8.24 4.90
C LEU A 114 14.87 7.17 5.78
N ASP A 115 15.70 6.31 5.19
CA ASP A 115 16.26 5.09 5.79
C ASP A 115 16.86 5.29 7.17
N LYS A 116 17.75 6.27 7.34
CA LYS A 116 18.43 6.55 8.62
C LYS A 116 17.49 6.99 9.75
N TYR A 117 16.29 7.46 9.40
CA TYR A 117 15.30 7.92 10.36
C TYR A 117 14.24 6.85 10.66
N ILE A 118 13.77 6.12 9.66
CA ILE A 118 12.70 5.14 9.85
C ILE A 118 13.17 3.87 10.59
N ARG A 119 14.41 3.41 10.37
CA ARG A 119 14.91 2.21 11.05
C ARG A 119 14.88 2.31 12.58
N PRO A 120 15.36 3.40 13.21
CA PRO A 120 15.20 3.58 14.66
C PRO A 120 13.75 3.61 15.13
N GLU A 121 12.84 4.21 14.35
CA GLU A 121 11.43 4.26 14.69
C GLU A 121 10.78 2.88 14.63
N LEU A 122 11.08 2.09 13.61
CA LEU A 122 10.62 0.70 13.51
C LEU A 122 11.12 -0.15 14.69
N LYS A 123 12.36 0.05 15.15
CA LYS A 123 12.90 -0.63 16.34
C LYS A 123 12.17 -0.25 17.63
N LYS A 124 11.64 0.97 17.72
CA LYS A 124 10.78 1.37 18.88
C LYS A 124 9.41 0.68 18.82
N ILE A 125 8.84 0.50 17.62
CA ILE A 125 7.54 -0.18 17.44
C ILE A 125 7.67 -1.68 17.76
N PHE A 126 8.74 -2.32 17.29
CA PHE A 126 9.02 -3.76 17.50
C PHE A 126 10.42 -3.96 18.10
N PRO A 127 10.62 -3.67 19.39
CA PRO A 127 11.94 -3.79 20.03
C PRO A 127 12.46 -5.24 20.08
N GLU A 128 11.57 -6.23 20.02
CA GLU A 128 11.88 -7.66 19.99
C GLU A 128 12.22 -8.21 18.60
N SER A 129 11.89 -7.47 17.53
CA SER A 129 12.08 -7.93 16.15
C SER A 129 13.19 -7.15 15.46
N GLU A 130 13.80 -7.80 14.46
CA GLU A 130 14.75 -7.16 13.57
C GLU A 130 14.08 -6.84 12.22
N LEU A 131 14.50 -5.75 11.59
CA LEU A 131 14.19 -5.46 10.21
C LEU A 131 15.13 -6.30 9.33
N ILE A 132 14.61 -7.37 8.73
CA ILE A 132 15.38 -8.34 7.94
C ILE A 132 15.18 -8.12 6.45
N GLU A 133 16.22 -8.36 5.66
CA GLU A 133 16.10 -8.44 4.20
C GLU A 133 15.30 -9.70 3.82
N LEU A 134 14.23 -9.53 3.07
CA LEU A 134 13.39 -10.65 2.64
C LEU A 134 14.03 -11.36 1.44
N PRO A 135 14.14 -12.69 1.48
CA PRO A 135 14.61 -13.44 0.32
C PRO A 135 13.63 -13.29 -0.85
N PHE A 136 14.11 -13.33 -2.09
CA PHE A 136 13.26 -13.19 -3.27
C PHE A 136 12.23 -14.31 -3.43
N THR A 137 12.36 -15.39 -2.65
CA THR A 137 11.37 -16.48 -2.57
C THR A 137 10.21 -16.16 -1.62
N HIS A 138 10.25 -15.02 -0.90
CA HIS A 138 9.16 -14.62 -0.01
C HIS A 138 7.89 -14.35 -0.82
N GLU A 139 6.75 -14.81 -0.32
CA GLU A 139 5.46 -14.76 -1.01
C GLU A 139 4.99 -13.37 -1.44
N ILE A 140 5.45 -12.29 -0.78
CA ILE A 140 5.13 -10.91 -1.20
C ILE A 140 5.61 -10.60 -2.62
N TYR A 141 6.66 -11.28 -3.09
CA TYR A 141 7.17 -11.13 -4.45
C TYR A 141 6.40 -11.97 -5.48
N HIS A 142 5.47 -12.82 -5.05
CA HIS A 142 4.82 -13.84 -5.89
C HIS A 142 3.29 -13.90 -5.74
N GLN A 143 2.65 -12.79 -5.41
CA GLN A 143 1.19 -12.74 -5.27
C GLN A 143 0.49 -12.86 -6.64
N LYS A 144 0.33 -11.78 -7.33
CA LYS A 144 -0.24 -11.72 -8.69
C LYS A 144 0.83 -11.76 -9.77
N TYR A 145 1.96 -11.14 -9.50
CA TYR A 145 3.09 -11.00 -10.41
C TYR A 145 4.35 -11.61 -9.79
N ASN A 146 5.25 -12.15 -10.64
CA ASN A 146 6.46 -12.80 -10.18
C ASN A 146 7.67 -11.87 -10.28
N PHE A 147 8.31 -11.62 -9.15
CA PHE A 147 9.53 -10.83 -8.99
C PHE A 147 10.69 -11.75 -8.54
N ASN A 148 11.08 -12.69 -9.39
CA ASN A 148 12.10 -13.70 -9.08
C ASN A 148 13.47 -13.13 -8.73
N ASN A 149 13.75 -11.90 -9.17
CA ASN A 149 15.01 -11.19 -8.92
C ASN A 149 14.85 -10.02 -7.93
N GLY A 150 13.74 -9.98 -7.18
CA GLY A 150 13.43 -8.92 -6.24
C GLY A 150 12.86 -7.66 -6.88
N LEU A 151 12.98 -6.55 -6.16
CA LEU A 151 12.37 -5.27 -6.53
C LEU A 151 13.02 -4.64 -7.76
N SER A 152 12.22 -3.97 -8.57
CA SER A 152 12.71 -3.08 -9.62
C SER A 152 13.07 -1.72 -9.01
N LYS A 153 14.16 -1.13 -9.51
CA LYS A 153 14.57 0.23 -9.17
C LYS A 153 13.92 1.19 -10.14
N VAL A 154 13.24 2.21 -9.63
CA VAL A 154 12.60 3.26 -10.46
C VAL A 154 13.61 4.38 -10.70
N HIS A 155 14.16 4.96 -9.62
CA HIS A 155 15.18 5.99 -9.70
C HIS A 155 16.52 5.53 -9.12
N GLU A 156 17.60 6.10 -9.67
CA GLU A 156 18.95 5.85 -9.21
C GLU A 156 19.40 6.96 -8.25
N HIS A 157 19.91 6.59 -7.08
CA HIS A 157 20.42 7.54 -6.10
C HIS A 157 21.89 7.25 -5.76
N ASP A 158 22.13 6.24 -4.90
CA ASP A 158 23.46 5.95 -4.34
C ASP A 158 24.17 4.77 -5.04
N GLY A 159 23.68 4.28 -6.17
CA GLY A 159 24.22 3.08 -6.83
C GLY A 159 23.97 1.78 -6.07
N LYS A 160 23.12 1.81 -5.03
CA LYS A 160 22.79 0.61 -4.25
C LYS A 160 21.68 -0.19 -4.91
N ALA A 161 21.72 -1.50 -4.71
CA ALA A 161 20.65 -2.38 -5.21
C ALA A 161 19.34 -2.15 -4.44
N PRO A 162 18.18 -2.24 -5.11
CA PRO A 162 16.89 -2.20 -4.47
C PRO A 162 16.70 -3.42 -3.55
N LYS A 163 16.16 -3.20 -2.35
CA LYS A 163 15.97 -4.22 -1.34
C LYS A 163 14.60 -4.13 -0.69
N GLY A 164 13.99 -5.28 -0.44
CA GLY A 164 12.80 -5.38 0.39
C GLY A 164 13.17 -5.87 1.78
N TYR A 165 12.84 -5.08 2.79
CA TYR A 165 12.99 -5.45 4.18
C TYR A 165 11.64 -5.72 4.81
N GLY A 166 11.60 -6.55 5.86
CA GLY A 166 10.38 -6.86 6.56
C GLY A 166 10.54 -6.96 8.07
N ILE A 167 9.46 -6.68 8.78
CA ILE A 167 9.29 -7.07 10.17
C ILE A 167 8.23 -8.16 10.23
N LEU A 168 8.62 -9.31 10.83
CA LEU A 168 7.70 -10.40 11.07
C LEU A 168 7.22 -10.39 12.53
N TYR A 169 5.93 -10.51 12.72
CA TYR A 169 5.32 -10.72 14.02
C TYR A 169 4.56 -12.05 14.02
N LYS A 170 4.98 -13.00 14.84
CA LYS A 170 4.43 -14.37 14.90
C LYS A 170 4.35 -15.05 13.52
N GLY A 171 5.36 -14.84 12.68
CA GLY A 171 5.44 -15.42 11.35
C GLY A 171 4.73 -14.63 10.25
N ARG A 172 3.89 -13.66 10.56
CA ARG A 172 3.24 -12.77 9.59
C ARG A 172 4.13 -11.55 9.31
N LEU A 173 4.34 -11.21 8.06
CA LEU A 173 4.96 -9.95 7.66
C LEU A 173 3.97 -8.82 7.95
N VAL A 174 4.34 -7.90 8.84
CA VAL A 174 3.50 -6.79 9.29
C VAL A 174 3.97 -5.44 8.75
N VAL A 175 5.26 -5.33 8.44
CA VAL A 175 5.87 -4.17 7.79
C VAL A 175 6.66 -4.66 6.59
N PHE A 176 6.45 -4.04 5.44
CA PHE A 176 7.29 -4.20 4.26
C PHE A 176 7.90 -2.85 3.89
N TYR A 177 9.22 -2.81 3.85
CA TYR A 177 9.99 -1.61 3.56
C TYR A 177 10.77 -1.78 2.26
N THR A 178 10.43 -0.99 1.25
CA THR A 178 11.10 -0.97 -0.05
C THR A 178 12.17 0.12 -0.04
N TYR A 179 13.43 -0.32 0.01
CA TYR A 179 14.62 0.52 0.12
C TYR A 179 15.29 0.65 -1.24
N GLU A 180 15.70 1.87 -1.61
CA GLU A 180 16.35 2.19 -2.89
C GLU A 180 15.52 1.79 -4.13
N CYS A 181 14.20 1.81 -4.00
CA CYS A 181 13.27 1.39 -5.07
C CYS A 181 12.53 2.56 -5.71
N ASP A 182 12.07 3.51 -4.90
CA ASP A 182 11.18 4.61 -5.30
C ASP A 182 9.91 4.12 -6.01
N LEU A 183 9.29 3.07 -5.47
CA LEU A 183 8.07 2.51 -6.08
C LEU A 183 6.97 3.55 -6.23
N GLY A 184 6.81 4.42 -5.22
CA GLY A 184 5.83 5.50 -5.23
C GLY A 184 6.03 6.47 -6.38
N ASN A 185 7.26 6.72 -6.79
CA ASN A 185 7.57 7.54 -7.97
C ASN A 185 7.10 6.85 -9.26
N GLY A 186 7.32 5.52 -9.36
CA GLY A 186 6.83 4.73 -10.48
C GLY A 186 5.30 4.61 -10.56
N TRP A 187 4.59 4.90 -9.47
CA TRP A 187 3.12 4.96 -9.46
C TRP A 187 2.56 6.34 -9.84
N GLU A 188 3.38 7.40 -9.81
CA GLU A 188 2.97 8.75 -10.18
C GLU A 188 2.47 8.82 -11.63
N ASP A 189 1.78 9.91 -11.96
CA ASP A 189 1.42 10.23 -13.34
C ASP A 189 2.67 10.33 -14.23
N GLN A 190 2.56 9.85 -15.48
CA GLN A 190 3.67 9.80 -16.43
C GLN A 190 4.42 11.14 -16.56
N GLN A 191 3.71 12.25 -16.51
CA GLN A 191 4.30 13.59 -16.68
C GLN A 191 5.09 14.09 -15.47
N VAL A 192 5.07 13.39 -14.33
CA VAL A 192 5.76 13.83 -13.10
C VAL A 192 7.26 13.57 -13.23
N TYR A 193 7.63 12.33 -13.55
CA TYR A 193 9.04 11.90 -13.64
C TYR A 193 9.46 11.50 -15.05
N HIS A 194 8.53 11.31 -15.97
CA HIS A 194 8.74 10.83 -17.34
C HIS A 194 9.41 9.44 -17.41
N ASP A 195 9.19 8.63 -16.39
CA ASP A 195 9.74 7.28 -16.33
C ASP A 195 9.26 6.42 -17.51
N PRO A 196 10.10 5.50 -18.01
CA PRO A 196 9.71 4.55 -19.04
C PRO A 196 8.49 3.70 -18.58
N GLU A 197 7.55 3.48 -19.51
CA GLU A 197 6.32 2.73 -19.21
C GLU A 197 6.59 1.34 -18.66
N GLU A 198 7.67 0.68 -19.08
CA GLU A 198 8.07 -0.63 -18.57
C GLU A 198 8.43 -0.56 -17.08
N ILE A 199 9.15 0.47 -16.65
CA ILE A 199 9.56 0.68 -15.25
C ILE A 199 8.32 0.98 -14.39
N ARG A 200 7.45 1.89 -14.87
CA ARG A 200 6.19 2.22 -14.19
C ARG A 200 5.27 1.01 -14.05
N THR A 201 5.14 0.22 -15.12
CA THR A 201 4.35 -1.01 -15.09
C THR A 201 4.88 -1.98 -14.03
N LYS A 202 6.20 -2.19 -13.94
CA LYS A 202 6.80 -3.05 -12.90
C LYS A 202 6.56 -2.51 -11.50
N ALA A 203 6.68 -1.20 -11.29
CA ALA A 203 6.38 -0.59 -10.00
C ALA A 203 4.92 -0.80 -9.59
N LEU A 204 3.96 -0.58 -10.49
CA LEU A 204 2.53 -0.83 -10.26
C LEU A 204 2.24 -2.32 -9.99
N GLN A 205 2.90 -3.24 -10.71
CA GLN A 205 2.78 -4.67 -10.47
C GLN A 205 3.28 -5.07 -9.08
N MET A 206 4.39 -4.49 -8.61
CA MET A 206 4.86 -4.73 -7.24
C MET A 206 3.91 -4.12 -6.21
N GLY A 207 3.38 -2.93 -6.46
CA GLY A 207 2.33 -2.33 -5.62
C GLY A 207 1.09 -3.23 -5.52
N ALA A 208 0.68 -3.85 -6.64
CA ALA A 208 -0.41 -4.82 -6.65
C ALA A 208 -0.10 -6.08 -5.82
N ASN A 209 1.13 -6.57 -5.84
CA ASN A 209 1.57 -7.66 -4.97
C ASN A 209 1.49 -7.27 -3.48
N ILE A 210 1.93 -6.06 -3.13
CA ILE A 210 1.88 -5.52 -1.77
C ILE A 210 0.42 -5.47 -1.28
N ILE A 211 -0.49 -4.92 -2.09
CA ILE A 211 -1.92 -4.86 -1.75
C ILE A 211 -2.51 -6.26 -1.63
N SER A 212 -2.24 -7.16 -2.59
CA SER A 212 -2.73 -8.53 -2.55
C SER A 212 -2.27 -9.25 -1.29
N TYR A 213 -0.98 -9.14 -0.94
CA TYR A 213 -0.41 -9.71 0.28
C TYR A 213 -1.11 -9.17 1.53
N ALA A 214 -1.24 -7.85 1.65
CA ALA A 214 -1.90 -7.21 2.80
C ALA A 214 -3.35 -7.66 3.02
N LEU A 215 -4.05 -8.04 1.94
CA LEU A 215 -5.44 -8.49 1.99
C LEU A 215 -5.62 -10.00 2.24
N THR A 216 -4.57 -10.80 2.08
CA THR A 216 -4.66 -12.28 2.15
C THR A 216 -3.85 -12.89 3.29
N SER A 217 -2.90 -12.16 3.88
CA SER A 217 -2.01 -12.65 4.95
C SER A 217 -2.53 -12.29 6.35
N TYR A 218 -3.51 -13.04 6.85
CA TYR A 218 -4.08 -12.89 8.20
C TYR A 218 -3.54 -13.93 9.18
#